data_a0c006ed9f64f590ea6cc5001d688709
#
_entry.id   a0c006ed9f64f590ea6cc5001d688709
#
_cell.length_a   1.000
_cell.length_b   1.000
_cell.length_c   1.000
_cell.angle_alpha   90.00
_cell.angle_beta   90.00
_cell.angle_gamma   90.00
#
_symmetry.space_group_name_H-M   'P 1'
#
loop_
_entity.id
_entity.type
_entity.pdbx_description
1 polymer ?
#
loop_
_entity_poly.entity_id
_entity_poly.type
_entity_poly.pdbx_seq_one_letter_code
_entity_poly.pdbx_strand_id
1 'polypeptide(L)'
;MSRTRLAGRTVVVTGAAQGQGAAEVTAAAREGATVVATDVLDEPGEKLASSLRADGLDVSYRHLDVSSEDDWADLAASLTEVHGLVNNAGIPMRARLGDVQLADWNRAFAVNTTGALLGIQALAPLMPAGSSIVNVGSVAGLTAHHAVAYTTSKWALRGLSKVAALELAPRGIRTNVIHPGYIETPLMASANPVFVQAHLSLTPQGRAGTVDEVAPLVVYLLSDEASYVNGAEITVDGGYAAHGGVKAITNALDAT
;
A
#
# COMPACT_ATOMS: atom_id res chain seq x y z
N MET A 1 6.49 7.27 29.52
CA MET A 1 6.41 7.87 28.18
C MET A 1 6.31 6.71 27.19
N SER A 2 5.22 6.60 26.46
CA SER A 2 5.10 5.61 25.37
C SER A 2 6.20 5.91 24.36
N ARG A 3 7.06 4.95 24.07
CA ARG A 3 8.11 5.08 23.06
C ARG A 3 7.37 5.09 21.71
N THR A 4 7.49 6.15 20.94
CA THR A 4 6.96 6.20 19.58
C THR A 4 7.66 5.13 18.75
N ARG A 5 6.86 4.28 18.07
CA ARG A 5 7.32 3.03 17.42
C ARG A 5 8.31 3.24 16.27
N LEU A 6 8.29 4.43 15.65
CA LEU A 6 9.11 4.79 14.50
C LEU A 6 10.06 5.96 14.76
N ALA A 7 10.33 6.28 16.04
CA ALA A 7 11.23 7.36 16.40
C ALA A 7 12.63 7.18 15.78
N GLY A 8 13.12 8.22 15.09
CA GLY A 8 14.43 8.24 14.42
C GLY A 8 14.46 7.46 13.09
N ARG A 9 13.31 7.03 12.57
CA ARG A 9 13.21 6.34 11.28
C ARG A 9 12.80 7.30 10.18
N THR A 10 13.46 7.24 9.03
CA THR A 10 13.03 7.89 7.79
C THR A 10 12.18 6.92 6.99
N VAL A 11 10.95 7.31 6.66
CA VAL A 11 9.98 6.49 5.94
C VAL A 11 9.55 7.19 4.66
N VAL A 12 9.65 6.53 3.52
CA VAL A 12 9.12 6.98 2.23
C VAL A 12 7.77 6.29 1.98
N VAL A 13 6.75 7.09 1.63
CA VAL A 13 5.41 6.58 1.29
C VAL A 13 5.02 7.07 -0.09
N THR A 14 4.69 6.16 -1.01
CA THR A 14 4.26 6.49 -2.38
C THR A 14 2.73 6.55 -2.50
N GLY A 15 2.22 7.38 -3.43
CA GLY A 15 0.76 7.58 -3.56
C GLY A 15 0.17 8.24 -2.30
N ALA A 16 0.91 9.18 -1.73
CA ALA A 16 0.70 9.70 -0.38
C ALA A 16 -0.28 10.89 -0.31
N ALA A 17 -0.67 11.47 -1.45
CA ALA A 17 -1.45 12.72 -1.46
C ALA A 17 -2.88 12.55 -0.93
N GLN A 18 -3.42 11.34 -0.93
CA GLN A 18 -4.80 11.06 -0.53
C GLN A 18 -5.03 9.60 -0.09
N GLY A 19 -6.21 9.32 0.46
CA GLY A 19 -6.66 7.96 0.75
C GLY A 19 -5.76 7.21 1.74
N GLN A 20 -5.42 5.95 1.42
CA GLN A 20 -4.61 5.10 2.31
C GLN A 20 -3.21 5.69 2.51
N GLY A 21 -2.54 6.15 1.45
CA GLY A 21 -1.20 6.73 1.56
C GLY A 21 -1.15 7.94 2.50
N ALA A 22 -2.15 8.83 2.44
CA ALA A 22 -2.23 9.97 3.36
C ALA A 22 -2.42 9.55 4.82
N ALA A 23 -3.21 8.50 5.07
CA ALA A 23 -3.37 7.93 6.41
C ALA A 23 -2.09 7.25 6.90
N GLU A 24 -1.38 6.55 6.03
CA GLU A 24 -0.10 5.89 6.32
C GLU A 24 0.99 6.91 6.68
N VAL A 25 1.09 8.04 5.91
CA VAL A 25 1.96 9.18 6.23
C VAL A 25 1.62 9.73 7.61
N THR A 26 0.35 10.01 7.85
CA THR A 26 -0.12 10.58 9.12
C THR A 26 0.19 9.66 10.30
N ALA A 27 -0.08 8.35 10.16
CA ALA A 27 0.17 7.38 11.20
C ALA A 27 1.67 7.20 11.48
N ALA A 28 2.50 7.10 10.45
CA ALA A 28 3.96 6.97 10.62
C ALA A 28 4.57 8.21 11.29
N ALA A 29 4.16 9.41 10.87
CA ALA A 29 4.64 10.66 11.46
C ALA A 29 4.23 10.80 12.93
N ARG A 30 3.00 10.44 13.30
CA ARG A 30 2.54 10.43 14.71
C ARG A 30 3.29 9.44 15.58
N GLU A 31 3.87 8.39 14.98
CA GLU A 31 4.74 7.44 15.66
C GLU A 31 6.22 7.85 15.64
N GLY A 32 6.51 9.09 15.25
CA GLY A 32 7.83 9.72 15.39
C GLY A 32 8.76 9.51 14.20
N ALA A 33 8.25 9.06 13.05
CA ALA A 33 9.05 8.99 11.83
C ALA A 33 9.24 10.37 11.20
N THR A 34 10.40 10.59 10.57
CA THR A 34 10.56 11.57 9.49
C THR A 34 9.96 10.96 8.22
N VAL A 35 8.91 11.56 7.68
CA VAL A 35 8.19 10.99 6.54
C VAL A 35 8.41 11.81 5.26
N VAL A 36 8.82 11.12 4.20
CA VAL A 36 8.85 11.67 2.85
C VAL A 36 7.61 11.14 2.11
N ALA A 37 6.59 11.98 2.02
CA ALA A 37 5.36 11.71 1.28
C ALA A 37 5.61 11.98 -0.21
N THR A 38 5.26 11.02 -1.08
CA THR A 38 5.49 11.18 -2.53
C THR A 38 4.24 10.84 -3.34
N ASP A 39 3.97 11.63 -4.38
CA ASP A 39 2.83 11.45 -5.28
C ASP A 39 3.07 12.23 -6.58
N VAL A 40 2.25 11.99 -7.60
CA VAL A 40 2.14 12.84 -8.80
C VAL A 40 1.18 14.02 -8.60
N LEU A 41 0.43 14.04 -7.52
CA LEU A 41 -0.54 15.07 -7.18
C LEU A 41 0.11 16.10 -6.23
N ASP A 42 0.83 17.08 -6.79
CA ASP A 42 1.66 18.01 -6.02
C ASP A 42 0.87 18.86 -5.03
N GLU A 43 -0.22 19.49 -5.48
CA GLU A 43 -1.01 20.37 -4.62
C GLU A 43 -1.64 19.65 -3.41
N PRO A 44 -2.32 18.49 -3.58
CA PRO A 44 -2.83 17.73 -2.45
C PRO A 44 -1.73 17.18 -1.54
N GLY A 45 -0.61 16.74 -2.11
CA GLY A 45 0.52 16.19 -1.35
C GLY A 45 1.19 17.24 -0.48
N GLU A 46 1.49 18.44 -1.03
CA GLU A 46 2.07 19.52 -0.25
C GLU A 46 1.09 20.06 0.80
N LYS A 47 -0.21 20.12 0.48
CA LYS A 47 -1.23 20.50 1.46
C LYS A 47 -1.26 19.57 2.67
N LEU A 48 -1.19 18.23 2.42
CA LEU A 48 -1.10 17.25 3.50
C LEU A 48 0.17 17.46 4.34
N ALA A 49 1.33 17.53 3.70
CA ALA A 49 2.60 17.72 4.39
C ALA A 49 2.64 19.02 5.20
N SER A 50 2.14 20.13 4.64
CA SER A 50 2.05 21.41 5.35
C SER A 50 1.13 21.33 6.57
N SER A 51 -0.02 20.67 6.46
CA SER A 51 -0.93 20.47 7.60
C SER A 51 -0.26 19.68 8.72
N LEU A 52 0.42 18.58 8.37
CA LEU A 52 1.09 17.73 9.37
C LEU A 52 2.29 18.44 10.02
N ARG A 53 3.04 19.26 9.26
CA ARG A 53 4.09 20.13 9.84
C ARG A 53 3.51 21.16 10.81
N ALA A 54 2.35 21.73 10.51
CA ALA A 54 1.67 22.66 11.43
C ALA A 54 1.26 21.98 12.74
N ASP A 55 0.99 20.67 12.72
CA ASP A 55 0.75 19.85 13.91
C ASP A 55 2.04 19.40 14.62
N GLY A 56 3.22 19.89 14.16
CA GLY A 56 4.52 19.57 14.77
C GLY A 56 5.12 18.22 14.32
N LEU A 57 4.61 17.61 13.26
CA LEU A 57 5.10 16.36 12.73
C LEU A 57 6.15 16.59 11.63
N ASP A 58 7.13 15.69 11.52
CA ASP A 58 8.22 15.80 10.55
C ASP A 58 7.84 15.12 9.23
N VAL A 59 7.22 15.89 8.34
CA VAL A 59 6.75 15.43 7.03
C VAL A 59 7.20 16.37 5.93
N SER A 60 7.77 15.84 4.87
CA SER A 60 8.06 16.54 3.62
C SER A 60 7.29 15.92 2.46
N TYR A 61 7.03 16.71 1.42
CA TYR A 61 6.46 16.23 0.17
C TYR A 61 7.49 16.31 -0.96
N ARG A 62 7.46 15.34 -1.87
CA ARG A 62 8.23 15.29 -3.11
C ARG A 62 7.38 14.76 -4.25
N HIS A 63 7.48 15.39 -5.42
CA HIS A 63 6.91 14.82 -6.64
C HIS A 63 7.58 13.48 -6.96
N LEU A 64 6.80 12.48 -7.35
CA LEU A 64 7.30 11.18 -7.81
C LEU A 64 6.24 10.49 -8.67
N ASP A 65 6.54 10.29 -9.94
CA ASP A 65 5.89 9.26 -10.74
C ASP A 65 6.63 7.94 -10.49
N VAL A 66 5.99 7.01 -9.79
CA VAL A 66 6.59 5.71 -9.46
C VAL A 66 6.99 4.89 -10.70
N SER A 67 6.46 5.19 -11.88
CA SER A 67 6.85 4.54 -13.14
C SER A 67 8.07 5.16 -13.82
N SER A 68 8.63 6.26 -13.28
CA SER A 68 9.79 6.99 -13.78
C SER A 68 11.06 6.57 -13.04
N GLU A 69 12.03 6.02 -13.76
CA GLU A 69 13.37 5.71 -13.21
C GLU A 69 14.12 6.97 -12.77
N ASP A 70 13.97 8.07 -13.53
CA ASP A 70 14.63 9.35 -13.24
C ASP A 70 14.09 9.96 -11.93
N ASP A 71 12.76 9.94 -11.70
CA ASP A 71 12.17 10.45 -10.46
C ASP A 71 12.66 9.66 -9.24
N TRP A 72 12.79 8.33 -9.36
CA TRP A 72 13.36 7.50 -8.30
C TRP A 72 14.84 7.80 -8.05
N ALA A 73 15.63 8.05 -9.11
CA ALA A 73 17.04 8.42 -8.99
C ALA A 73 17.18 9.77 -8.26
N ASP A 74 16.38 10.76 -8.61
CA ASP A 74 16.38 12.09 -8.00
C ASP A 74 15.93 12.02 -6.52
N LEU A 75 14.92 11.21 -6.22
CA LEU A 75 14.49 10.98 -4.85
C LEU A 75 15.62 10.32 -4.04
N ALA A 76 16.21 9.24 -4.54
CA ALA A 76 17.29 8.53 -3.85
C ALA A 76 18.51 9.43 -3.60
N ALA A 77 18.89 10.27 -4.58
CA ALA A 77 20.00 11.22 -4.46
C ALA A 77 19.76 12.29 -3.37
N SER A 78 18.50 12.57 -3.04
CA SER A 78 18.11 13.55 -2.00
C SER A 78 18.10 12.98 -0.58
N LEU A 79 18.27 11.65 -0.42
CA LEU A 79 18.17 10.94 0.85
C LEU A 79 19.52 10.36 1.25
N THR A 80 19.82 10.33 2.54
CA THR A 80 21.04 9.70 3.07
C THR A 80 20.78 8.31 3.64
N GLU A 81 19.63 8.10 4.26
CA GLU A 81 19.26 6.86 4.89
C GLU A 81 17.73 6.68 4.87
N VAL A 82 17.26 5.48 4.60
CA VAL A 82 15.83 5.12 4.54
C VAL A 82 15.58 3.88 5.39
N HIS A 83 14.70 3.98 6.38
CA HIS A 83 14.37 2.88 7.29
C HIS A 83 13.07 2.17 6.92
N GLY A 84 12.23 2.83 6.12
CA GLY A 84 10.96 2.29 5.67
C GLY A 84 10.60 2.74 4.26
N LEU A 85 10.09 1.82 3.45
CA LEU A 85 9.47 2.10 2.16
C LEU A 85 8.06 1.53 2.15
N VAL A 86 7.06 2.37 1.89
CA VAL A 86 5.68 1.94 1.67
C VAL A 86 5.32 2.15 0.21
N ASN A 87 5.29 1.07 -0.56
CA ASN A 87 4.83 1.05 -1.95
C ASN A 87 3.30 0.98 -1.96
N ASN A 88 2.66 2.13 -1.72
CA ASN A 88 1.21 2.27 -1.70
C ASN A 88 0.64 2.75 -3.04
N ALA A 89 1.40 3.51 -3.84
CA ALA A 89 0.95 4.00 -5.14
C ALA A 89 0.30 2.90 -5.99
N GLY A 90 -0.87 3.20 -6.55
CA GLY A 90 -1.58 2.24 -7.36
C GLY A 90 -2.79 2.86 -8.07
N ILE A 91 -3.10 2.34 -9.25
CA ILE A 91 -4.25 2.77 -10.05
C ILE A 91 -5.22 1.61 -10.28
N PRO A 92 -6.54 1.84 -10.19
CA PRO A 92 -7.54 0.85 -10.50
C PRO A 92 -7.80 0.85 -12.00
N MET A 93 -7.52 -0.24 -12.69
CA MET A 93 -7.96 -0.47 -14.06
C MET A 93 -9.14 -1.43 -14.04
N ARG A 94 -10.34 -0.93 -14.37
CA ARG A 94 -11.61 -1.65 -14.15
C ARG A 94 -12.07 -2.49 -15.35
N ALA A 95 -11.34 -2.43 -16.49
CA ALA A 95 -11.71 -3.16 -17.70
C ALA A 95 -11.69 -4.69 -17.48
N ARG A 96 -12.66 -5.36 -18.09
CA ARG A 96 -12.77 -6.82 -18.10
C ARG A 96 -11.86 -7.43 -19.17
N LEU A 97 -11.71 -8.75 -19.15
CA LEU A 97 -10.82 -9.50 -20.05
C LEU A 97 -11.09 -9.22 -21.54
N GLY A 98 -12.36 -9.05 -21.94
CA GLY A 98 -12.74 -8.75 -23.33
C GLY A 98 -12.53 -7.29 -23.76
N ASP A 99 -12.34 -6.37 -22.82
CA ASP A 99 -12.39 -4.93 -23.08
C ASP A 99 -11.07 -4.22 -22.77
N VAL A 100 -10.13 -4.89 -22.06
CA VAL A 100 -8.88 -4.27 -21.63
C VAL A 100 -8.01 -3.91 -22.84
N GLN A 101 -7.58 -2.65 -22.89
CA GLN A 101 -6.62 -2.19 -23.89
C GLN A 101 -5.19 -2.46 -23.40
N LEU A 102 -4.28 -2.78 -24.33
CA LEU A 102 -2.89 -3.06 -23.99
C LEU A 102 -2.20 -1.86 -23.30
N ALA A 103 -2.55 -0.65 -23.68
CA ALA A 103 -2.04 0.56 -23.04
C ALA A 103 -2.44 0.64 -21.56
N ASP A 104 -3.70 0.33 -21.23
CA ASP A 104 -4.21 0.32 -19.85
C ASP A 104 -3.60 -0.82 -19.03
N TRP A 105 -3.41 -1.98 -19.66
CA TRP A 105 -2.69 -3.10 -19.07
C TRP A 105 -1.24 -2.69 -18.70
N ASN A 106 -0.51 -2.14 -19.65
CA ASN A 106 0.87 -1.71 -19.44
C ASN A 106 0.97 -0.62 -18.35
N ARG A 107 0.03 0.33 -18.35
CA ARG A 107 -0.03 1.37 -17.32
C ARG A 107 -0.31 0.81 -15.92
N ALA A 108 -1.22 -0.18 -15.80
CA ALA A 108 -1.45 -0.85 -14.53
C ALA A 108 -0.18 -1.52 -13.99
N PHE A 109 0.55 -2.21 -14.85
CA PHE A 109 1.82 -2.84 -14.46
C PHE A 109 2.90 -1.81 -14.15
N ALA A 110 3.04 -0.76 -14.96
CA ALA A 110 4.02 0.30 -14.75
C ALA A 110 3.88 0.92 -13.35
N VAL A 111 2.65 1.25 -12.93
CA VAL A 111 2.40 1.88 -11.63
C VAL A 111 2.38 0.83 -10.50
N ASN A 112 1.54 -0.23 -10.62
CA ASN A 112 1.22 -1.11 -9.49
C ASN A 112 2.31 -2.13 -9.17
N THR A 113 3.21 -2.42 -10.12
CA THR A 113 4.23 -3.48 -9.98
C THR A 113 5.63 -2.96 -10.27
N THR A 114 5.85 -2.36 -11.46
CA THR A 114 7.17 -1.84 -11.84
C THR A 114 7.58 -0.70 -10.93
N GLY A 115 6.65 0.20 -10.57
CA GLY A 115 6.93 1.27 -9.62
C GLY A 115 7.44 0.77 -8.26
N ALA A 116 6.86 -0.32 -7.75
CA ALA A 116 7.36 -0.94 -6.52
C ALA A 116 8.75 -1.57 -6.70
N LEU A 117 9.02 -2.20 -7.86
CA LEU A 117 10.36 -2.70 -8.19
C LEU A 117 11.39 -1.56 -8.22
N LEU A 118 11.10 -0.48 -8.94
CA LEU A 118 11.98 0.68 -9.05
C LEU A 118 12.25 1.30 -7.67
N GLY A 119 11.21 1.43 -6.83
CA GLY A 119 11.34 1.92 -5.46
C GLY A 119 12.24 1.04 -4.60
N ILE A 120 12.11 -0.28 -4.69
CA ILE A 120 12.99 -1.21 -4.00
C ILE A 120 14.44 -1.07 -4.51
N GLN A 121 14.65 -1.02 -5.83
CA GLN A 121 15.98 -0.88 -6.42
C GLN A 121 16.67 0.43 -6.04
N ALA A 122 15.92 1.53 -6.07
CA ALA A 122 16.46 2.86 -5.77
C ALA A 122 16.78 3.04 -4.28
N LEU A 123 15.92 2.56 -3.37
CA LEU A 123 16.04 2.86 -1.96
C LEU A 123 16.68 1.74 -1.13
N ALA A 124 16.65 0.47 -1.56
CA ALA A 124 17.32 -0.58 -0.81
C ALA A 124 18.82 -0.32 -0.56
N PRO A 125 19.60 0.28 -1.47
CA PRO A 125 20.99 0.65 -1.17
C PRO A 125 21.16 1.59 0.03
N LEU A 126 20.17 2.42 0.30
CA LEU A 126 20.13 3.40 1.40
C LEU A 126 19.53 2.82 2.71
N MET A 127 19.10 1.55 2.68
CA MET A 127 18.44 0.92 3.81
C MET A 127 19.44 0.18 4.72
N PRO A 128 19.60 0.61 5.99
CA PRO A 128 20.39 -0.12 6.99
C PRO A 128 19.67 -1.39 7.47
N ALA A 129 20.38 -2.23 8.20
CA ALA A 129 19.78 -3.37 8.87
C ALA A 129 18.69 -2.93 9.86
N GLY A 130 17.60 -3.69 9.93
CA GLY A 130 16.38 -3.34 10.67
C GLY A 130 15.34 -2.56 9.86
N SER A 131 15.64 -2.19 8.61
CA SER A 131 14.69 -1.52 7.72
C SER A 131 13.56 -2.46 7.26
N SER A 132 12.48 -1.86 6.78
CA SER A 132 11.28 -2.60 6.35
C SER A 132 10.65 -2.02 5.09
N ILE A 133 10.22 -2.90 4.20
CA ILE A 133 9.45 -2.58 3.01
C ILE A 133 8.03 -3.14 3.18
N VAL A 134 7.03 -2.31 2.97
CA VAL A 134 5.61 -2.70 2.97
C VAL A 134 5.04 -2.43 1.59
N ASN A 135 4.63 -3.48 0.90
CA ASN A 135 3.93 -3.36 -0.38
C ASN A 135 2.42 -3.42 -0.15
N VAL A 136 1.69 -2.44 -0.69
CA VAL A 136 0.23 -2.42 -0.59
C VAL A 136 -0.38 -3.18 -1.76
N GLY A 137 -0.76 -4.42 -1.49
CA GLY A 137 -1.45 -5.31 -2.39
C GLY A 137 -2.93 -5.00 -2.55
N SER A 138 -3.74 -6.03 -2.54
CA SER A 138 -5.22 -6.00 -2.52
C SER A 138 -5.74 -7.42 -2.35
N VAL A 139 -6.95 -7.60 -1.84
CA VAL A 139 -7.66 -8.90 -1.92
C VAL A 139 -7.81 -9.37 -3.37
N ALA A 140 -7.84 -8.46 -4.36
CA ALA A 140 -7.79 -8.80 -5.77
C ALA A 140 -6.48 -9.50 -6.19
N GLY A 141 -5.40 -9.39 -5.41
CA GLY A 141 -4.16 -10.15 -5.57
C GLY A 141 -4.21 -11.54 -4.94
N LEU A 142 -5.26 -11.89 -4.21
CA LEU A 142 -5.43 -13.19 -3.55
C LEU A 142 -6.52 -14.05 -4.20
N THR A 143 -7.52 -13.40 -4.78
CA THR A 143 -8.70 -14.06 -5.38
C THR A 143 -8.90 -13.58 -6.81
N ALA A 144 -9.73 -14.27 -7.57
CA ALA A 144 -10.15 -13.79 -8.88
C ALA A 144 -11.00 -12.52 -8.73
N HIS A 145 -10.73 -11.53 -9.59
CA HIS A 145 -11.50 -10.30 -9.67
C HIS A 145 -11.71 -9.92 -11.14
N HIS A 146 -12.80 -9.24 -11.48
CA HIS A 146 -13.15 -8.91 -12.87
C HIS A 146 -12.23 -7.88 -13.52
N ALA A 147 -11.56 -7.04 -12.76
CA ALA A 147 -10.63 -6.00 -13.23
C ALA A 147 -9.28 -6.65 -13.60
N VAL A 148 -9.13 -7.09 -14.87
CA VAL A 148 -8.04 -8.01 -15.25
C VAL A 148 -6.64 -7.41 -15.06
N ALA A 149 -6.37 -6.18 -15.53
CA ALA A 149 -5.05 -5.56 -15.42
C ALA A 149 -4.69 -5.28 -13.96
N TYR A 150 -5.64 -4.75 -13.18
CA TYR A 150 -5.46 -4.50 -11.75
C TYR A 150 -5.16 -5.79 -10.99
N THR A 151 -5.99 -6.79 -11.16
CA THR A 151 -5.84 -8.09 -10.50
C THR A 151 -4.47 -8.69 -10.80
N THR A 152 -4.11 -8.79 -12.07
CA THR A 152 -2.86 -9.41 -12.49
C THR A 152 -1.64 -8.63 -11.95
N SER A 153 -1.69 -7.28 -11.96
CA SER A 153 -0.62 -6.46 -11.39
C SER A 153 -0.46 -6.67 -9.87
N LYS A 154 -1.57 -6.83 -9.13
CA LYS A 154 -1.52 -7.09 -7.68
C LYS A 154 -1.08 -8.53 -7.36
N TRP A 155 -1.35 -9.51 -8.24
CA TRP A 155 -0.74 -10.85 -8.17
C TRP A 155 0.78 -10.80 -8.41
N ALA A 156 1.22 -10.03 -9.41
CA ALA A 156 2.65 -9.87 -9.71
C ALA A 156 3.41 -9.20 -8.54
N LEU A 157 2.81 -8.22 -7.88
CA LEU A 157 3.38 -7.55 -6.69
C LEU A 157 3.63 -8.54 -5.54
N ARG A 158 2.80 -9.58 -5.37
CA ARG A 158 3.04 -10.65 -4.39
C ARG A 158 4.33 -11.41 -4.69
N GLY A 159 4.53 -11.80 -5.97
CA GLY A 159 5.76 -12.46 -6.41
C GLY A 159 6.99 -11.59 -6.14
N LEU A 160 6.95 -10.32 -6.52
CA LEU A 160 8.00 -9.34 -6.24
C LEU A 160 8.30 -9.26 -4.73
N SER A 161 7.25 -9.21 -3.89
CA SER A 161 7.40 -9.13 -2.43
C SER A 161 8.13 -10.35 -1.85
N LYS A 162 7.83 -11.56 -2.36
CA LYS A 162 8.51 -12.79 -1.92
C LYS A 162 9.98 -12.80 -2.33
N VAL A 163 10.30 -12.37 -3.56
CA VAL A 163 11.69 -12.27 -4.02
C VAL A 163 12.46 -11.24 -3.18
N ALA A 164 11.89 -10.06 -2.97
CA ALA A 164 12.52 -9.02 -2.14
C ALA A 164 12.74 -9.48 -0.69
N ALA A 165 11.77 -10.18 -0.09
CA ALA A 165 11.91 -10.76 1.25
C ALA A 165 13.05 -11.76 1.35
N LEU A 166 13.29 -12.56 0.30
CA LEU A 166 14.37 -13.52 0.24
C LEU A 166 15.75 -12.85 0.06
N GLU A 167 15.83 -11.94 -0.93
CA GLU A 167 17.11 -11.36 -1.34
C GLU A 167 17.65 -10.32 -0.37
N LEU A 168 16.75 -9.57 0.30
CA LEU A 168 17.13 -8.50 1.23
C LEU A 168 17.31 -8.97 2.68
N ALA A 169 16.82 -10.16 3.03
CA ALA A 169 16.94 -10.71 4.38
C ALA A 169 18.40 -10.82 4.91
N PRO A 170 19.41 -11.22 4.09
CA PRO A 170 20.79 -11.24 4.55
C PRO A 170 21.33 -9.87 4.96
N ARG A 171 20.71 -8.78 4.48
CA ARG A 171 21.02 -7.40 4.87
C ARG A 171 20.23 -6.91 6.08
N GLY A 172 19.39 -7.76 6.66
CA GLY A 172 18.50 -7.40 7.77
C GLY A 172 17.30 -6.53 7.35
N ILE A 173 16.93 -6.52 6.07
CA ILE A 173 15.77 -5.76 5.55
C ILE A 173 14.61 -6.73 5.37
N ARG A 174 13.45 -6.37 5.93
CA ARG A 174 12.21 -7.17 5.81
C ARG A 174 11.32 -6.63 4.70
N THR A 175 10.63 -7.51 4.00
CA THR A 175 9.62 -7.12 3.00
C THR A 175 8.34 -7.91 3.25
N ASN A 176 7.23 -7.19 3.42
CA ASN A 176 5.91 -7.78 3.62
C ASN A 176 4.88 -7.14 2.68
N VAL A 177 3.78 -7.83 2.44
CA VAL A 177 2.67 -7.30 1.67
C VAL A 177 1.39 -7.31 2.50
N ILE A 178 0.64 -6.22 2.46
CA ILE A 178 -0.70 -6.15 3.01
C ILE A 178 -1.72 -6.24 1.89
N HIS A 179 -2.89 -6.79 2.17
CA HIS A 179 -3.98 -6.93 1.20
C HIS A 179 -5.25 -6.29 1.76
N PRO A 180 -5.44 -4.97 1.54
CA PRO A 180 -6.69 -4.32 1.89
C PRO A 180 -7.88 -4.90 1.12
N GLY A 181 -9.03 -4.97 1.77
CA GLY A 181 -10.32 -5.23 1.15
C GLY A 181 -10.94 -3.98 0.53
N TYR A 182 -12.26 -3.84 0.67
CA TYR A 182 -12.94 -2.60 0.31
C TYR A 182 -12.72 -1.55 1.40
N ILE A 183 -11.88 -0.56 1.09
CA ILE A 183 -11.56 0.56 2.01
C ILE A 183 -12.17 1.84 1.46
N GLU A 184 -12.86 2.60 2.32
CA GLU A 184 -13.42 3.90 1.97
C GLU A 184 -12.31 4.90 1.65
N THR A 185 -12.21 5.29 0.38
CA THR A 185 -11.23 6.25 -0.14
C THR A 185 -11.84 7.08 -1.25
N PRO A 186 -11.28 8.25 -1.59
CA PRO A 186 -11.71 9.01 -2.77
C PRO A 186 -11.69 8.18 -4.06
N LEU A 187 -10.73 7.25 -4.19
CA LEU A 187 -10.63 6.33 -5.32
C LEU A 187 -11.89 5.46 -5.47
N MET A 188 -12.51 5.08 -4.37
CA MET A 188 -13.69 4.22 -4.35
C MET A 188 -15.01 4.99 -4.43
N ALA A 189 -14.99 6.32 -4.30
CA ALA A 189 -16.20 7.16 -4.38
C ALA A 189 -16.94 7.04 -5.74
N SER A 190 -16.21 6.69 -6.82
CA SER A 190 -16.76 6.45 -8.15
C SER A 190 -17.08 4.96 -8.43
N ALA A 191 -17.05 4.08 -7.43
CA ALA A 191 -17.37 2.68 -7.61
C ALA A 191 -18.86 2.48 -7.89
N ASN A 192 -19.18 1.50 -8.74
CA ASN A 192 -20.58 1.15 -9.03
C ASN A 192 -21.29 0.69 -7.74
N PRO A 193 -22.43 1.29 -7.36
CA PRO A 193 -23.14 0.92 -6.12
C PRO A 193 -23.50 -0.56 -6.03
N VAL A 194 -23.81 -1.21 -7.16
CA VAL A 194 -24.11 -2.65 -7.21
C VAL A 194 -22.88 -3.46 -6.84
N PHE A 195 -21.70 -3.07 -7.33
CA PHE A 195 -20.43 -3.70 -6.95
C PHE A 195 -20.15 -3.52 -5.46
N VAL A 196 -20.35 -2.32 -4.92
CA VAL A 196 -20.14 -2.02 -3.50
C VAL A 196 -21.04 -2.91 -2.64
N GLN A 197 -22.35 -2.91 -2.93
CA GLN A 197 -23.32 -3.72 -2.18
C GLN A 197 -22.98 -5.21 -2.24
N ALA A 198 -22.64 -5.73 -3.41
CA ALA A 198 -22.28 -7.14 -3.60
C ALA A 198 -21.00 -7.48 -2.81
N HIS A 199 -19.98 -6.60 -2.87
CA HIS A 199 -18.73 -6.80 -2.12
C HIS A 199 -18.98 -6.82 -0.61
N LEU A 200 -19.73 -5.84 -0.09
CA LEU A 200 -20.05 -5.77 1.34
C LEU A 200 -20.88 -6.96 1.81
N SER A 201 -21.82 -7.46 1.00
CA SER A 201 -22.60 -8.65 1.33
C SER A 201 -21.75 -9.93 1.46
N LEU A 202 -20.59 -9.96 0.80
CA LEU A 202 -19.61 -11.05 0.89
C LEU A 202 -18.55 -10.80 1.96
N THR A 203 -18.48 -9.60 2.53
CA THR A 203 -17.56 -9.28 3.63
C THR A 203 -18.17 -9.73 4.95
N PRO A 204 -17.58 -10.66 5.73
CA PRO A 204 -18.15 -11.13 6.99
C PRO A 204 -18.49 -10.02 7.98
N GLN A 205 -17.67 -8.96 8.05
CA GLN A 205 -17.98 -7.80 8.92
C GLN A 205 -19.12 -6.91 8.37
N GLY A 206 -19.59 -7.11 7.13
CA GLY A 206 -20.74 -6.43 6.54
C GLY A 206 -20.55 -4.95 6.25
N ARG A 207 -19.33 -4.43 6.31
CA ARG A 207 -19.01 -3.02 6.09
C ARG A 207 -17.70 -2.83 5.35
N ALA A 208 -17.50 -1.64 4.82
CA ALA A 208 -16.19 -1.20 4.35
C ALA A 208 -15.25 -1.00 5.54
N GLY A 209 -13.95 -1.15 5.29
CA GLY A 209 -12.92 -0.69 6.20
C GLY A 209 -12.61 0.79 5.99
N THR A 210 -11.98 1.42 6.96
CA THR A 210 -11.47 2.79 6.87
C THR A 210 -9.95 2.79 6.66
N VAL A 211 -9.40 3.89 6.19
CA VAL A 211 -7.95 4.05 6.05
C VAL A 211 -7.23 3.96 7.42
N ASP A 212 -7.88 4.38 8.49
CA ASP A 212 -7.37 4.31 9.85
C ASP A 212 -7.32 2.87 10.40
N GLU A 213 -8.01 1.92 9.77
CA GLU A 213 -7.91 0.49 10.09
C GLU A 213 -6.78 -0.21 9.33
N VAL A 214 -6.26 0.40 8.25
CA VAL A 214 -5.13 -0.12 7.48
C VAL A 214 -3.79 0.41 8.00
N ALA A 215 -3.70 1.72 8.24
CA ALA A 215 -2.45 2.39 8.59
C ALA A 215 -1.74 1.83 9.84
N PRO A 216 -2.42 1.38 10.92
CA PRO A 216 -1.76 0.79 12.08
C PRO A 216 -0.98 -0.49 11.77
N LEU A 217 -1.44 -1.31 10.81
CA LEU A 217 -0.71 -2.50 10.38
C LEU A 217 0.56 -2.11 9.61
N VAL A 218 0.51 -1.06 8.79
CA VAL A 218 1.71 -0.55 8.09
C VAL A 218 2.74 -0.07 9.11
N VAL A 219 2.34 0.70 10.11
CA VAL A 219 3.22 1.14 11.21
C VAL A 219 3.82 -0.05 11.96
N TYR A 220 3.01 -1.06 12.30
CA TYR A 220 3.51 -2.29 12.94
C TYR A 220 4.60 -2.97 12.08
N LEU A 221 4.34 -3.15 10.79
CA LEU A 221 5.30 -3.80 9.89
C LEU A 221 6.59 -2.98 9.68
N LEU A 222 6.52 -1.65 9.78
CA LEU A 222 7.69 -0.77 9.73
C LEU A 222 8.49 -0.79 11.03
N SER A 223 7.89 -1.15 12.16
CA SER A 223 8.51 -1.09 13.49
C SER A 223 9.36 -2.33 13.84
N ASP A 224 10.10 -2.26 14.94
CA ASP A 224 10.85 -3.37 15.49
C ASP A 224 9.97 -4.48 16.08
N GLU A 225 8.69 -4.17 16.37
CA GLU A 225 7.71 -5.16 16.84
C GLU A 225 7.50 -6.29 15.81
N ALA A 226 7.72 -5.98 14.51
CA ALA A 226 7.65 -6.94 13.41
C ALA A 226 9.01 -7.53 13.01
N SER A 227 10.02 -7.52 13.90
CA SER A 227 11.42 -7.90 13.59
C SER A 227 11.57 -9.32 13.02
N TYR A 228 10.65 -10.24 13.29
CA TYR A 228 10.65 -11.59 12.73
C TYR A 228 9.55 -11.86 11.70
N VAL A 229 8.85 -10.78 11.24
CA VAL A 229 7.83 -10.85 10.20
C VAL A 229 8.45 -10.46 8.87
N ASN A 230 8.75 -11.45 8.02
CA ASN A 230 9.35 -11.26 6.70
C ASN A 230 8.69 -12.18 5.68
N GLY A 231 8.36 -11.67 4.50
CA GLY A 231 7.68 -12.42 3.44
C GLY A 231 6.21 -12.72 3.75
N ALA A 232 5.61 -12.07 4.74
CA ALA A 232 4.22 -12.27 5.10
C ALA A 232 3.25 -11.62 4.11
N GLU A 233 2.07 -12.23 3.99
CA GLU A 233 0.91 -11.71 3.28
C GLU A 233 -0.23 -11.55 4.29
N ILE A 234 -0.66 -10.31 4.57
CA ILE A 234 -1.61 -10.04 5.64
C ILE A 234 -2.82 -9.29 5.08
N THR A 235 -4.01 -9.85 5.26
CA THR A 235 -5.26 -9.22 4.85
C THR A 235 -5.76 -8.21 5.88
N VAL A 236 -6.33 -7.09 5.39
CA VAL A 236 -7.10 -6.11 6.17
C VAL A 236 -8.41 -5.90 5.42
N ASP A 237 -9.33 -6.85 5.52
CA ASP A 237 -10.43 -7.01 4.57
C ASP A 237 -11.78 -7.40 5.19
N GLY A 238 -11.91 -7.32 6.50
CA GLY A 238 -13.12 -7.73 7.20
C GLY A 238 -13.50 -9.19 7.02
N GLY A 239 -12.51 -10.04 6.65
CA GLY A 239 -12.66 -11.48 6.43
C GLY A 239 -13.07 -11.87 5.00
N TYR A 240 -13.08 -10.93 4.05
CA TYR A 240 -13.52 -11.17 2.67
C TYR A 240 -12.76 -12.30 1.98
N ALA A 241 -11.45 -12.36 2.08
CA ALA A 241 -10.64 -13.38 1.40
C ALA A 241 -10.61 -14.72 2.14
N ALA A 242 -11.06 -14.78 3.39
CA ALA A 242 -10.87 -15.95 4.26
C ALA A 242 -11.85 -17.10 3.99
N HIS A 243 -13.01 -16.84 3.36
CA HIS A 243 -14.11 -17.79 3.33
C HIS A 243 -14.39 -18.48 1.97
N GLY A 244 -13.65 -18.13 0.90
CA GLY A 244 -13.77 -18.78 -0.41
C GLY A 244 -15.20 -18.81 -1.01
N GLY A 245 -16.04 -17.80 -0.69
CA GLY A 245 -17.43 -17.71 -1.16
C GLY A 245 -18.48 -18.30 -0.21
N VAL A 246 -18.10 -18.97 0.88
CA VAL A 246 -19.03 -19.59 1.84
C VAL A 246 -19.99 -18.56 2.47
N LYS A 247 -19.59 -17.29 2.57
CA LYS A 247 -20.47 -16.20 3.04
C LYS A 247 -21.76 -16.08 2.22
N ALA A 248 -21.72 -16.32 0.90
CA ALA A 248 -22.91 -16.31 0.07
C ALA A 248 -23.90 -17.45 0.45
N ILE A 249 -23.36 -18.62 0.81
CA ILE A 249 -24.16 -19.77 1.26
C ILE A 249 -24.81 -19.45 2.62
N THR A 250 -24.02 -18.90 3.57
CA THR A 250 -24.55 -18.51 4.89
C THR A 250 -25.68 -17.49 4.76
N ASN A 251 -25.47 -16.44 3.94
CA ASN A 251 -26.49 -15.43 3.69
C ASN A 251 -27.79 -16.03 3.11
N ALA A 252 -27.69 -17.04 2.24
CA ALA A 252 -28.85 -17.71 1.66
C ALA A 252 -29.59 -18.57 2.70
N LEU A 253 -28.86 -19.22 3.60
CA LEU A 253 -29.45 -20.01 4.70
C LEU A 253 -30.13 -19.13 5.74
N ASP A 254 -29.57 -17.95 6.06
CA ASP A 254 -30.14 -17.01 7.03
C ASP A 254 -31.39 -16.29 6.49
N ALA A 255 -31.65 -16.36 5.16
CA ALA A 255 -32.82 -15.76 4.52
C ALA A 255 -34.04 -16.72 4.43
N THR A 256 -33.88 -17.98 4.88
CA THR A 256 -34.94 -19.01 4.92
C THR A 256 -35.52 -19.16 6.33
#